data_93cad6355d3bd47971d1b8f3947a3dc1
#
_entry.id   93cad6355d3bd47971d1b8f3947a3dc1
#
_cell.length_a   1.000
_cell.length_b   1.000
_cell.length_c   1.000
_cell.angle_alpha   90.00
_cell.angle_beta   90.00
_cell.angle_gamma   90.00
#
_symmetry.space_group_name_H-M   'P 1'
#
loop_
_entity.id
_entity.type
_entity.pdbx_description
1 polymer ?
#
loop_
_entity_poly.entity_id
_entity_poly.type
_entity_poly.pdbx_seq_one_letter_code
_entity_poly.pdbx_strand_id
1 'polypeptide(L)'
;MVLLSAVLYFYREIAFKVIVYGALLTGFFTWIIARDSYHIGASGIVYLLFSFVFFSGILRKHYRLIALSLIVIFLYGSMIWYVLPIEEGMSWEGHLSGFLVGLFFAVFYKNRGIVKEEFQFSASEIDTFFDEDGNFIENTDES
;
A
#
# COMPACT_ATOMS: atom_id res chain seq x y z
N MET A 1 5.91 -6.82 -9.42
CA MET A 1 6.48 -7.50 -8.24
C MET A 1 6.61 -6.59 -7.03
N VAL A 2 7.05 -5.33 -7.18
CA VAL A 2 7.26 -4.37 -6.05
C VAL A 2 6.03 -4.20 -5.15
N LEU A 3 4.84 -3.96 -5.73
CA LEU A 3 3.61 -3.80 -4.95
C LEU A 3 3.20 -5.05 -4.18
N LEU A 4 3.36 -6.22 -4.79
CA LEU A 4 3.09 -7.50 -4.14
C LEU A 4 4.04 -7.71 -2.95
N SER A 5 5.33 -7.48 -3.15
CA SER A 5 6.33 -7.55 -2.07
C SER A 5 6.03 -6.56 -0.95
N ALA A 6 5.58 -5.34 -1.29
CA ALA A 6 5.18 -4.35 -0.29
C ALA A 6 3.98 -4.84 0.53
N VAL A 7 2.94 -5.40 -0.10
CA VAL A 7 1.78 -5.93 0.64
C VAL A 7 2.18 -7.10 1.53
N LEU A 8 3.00 -8.02 1.04
CA LEU A 8 3.48 -9.17 1.83
C LEU A 8 4.36 -8.73 3.00
N TYR A 9 5.17 -7.69 2.83
CA TYR A 9 6.09 -7.20 3.87
C TYR A 9 5.37 -6.36 4.92
N PHE A 10 4.61 -5.34 4.48
CA PHE A 10 3.99 -4.37 5.38
C PHE A 10 2.66 -4.83 5.97
N TYR A 11 1.93 -5.75 5.30
CA TYR A 11 0.58 -6.18 5.69
C TYR A 11 0.49 -7.68 5.91
N ARG A 12 1.52 -8.27 6.50
CA ARG A 12 1.72 -9.71 6.64
C ARG A 12 0.48 -10.48 7.10
N GLU A 13 -0.27 -9.94 8.08
CA GLU A 13 -1.46 -10.59 8.64
C GLU A 13 -2.66 -10.64 7.69
N ILE A 14 -2.77 -9.62 6.83
CA ILE A 14 -3.92 -9.47 5.93
C ILE A 14 -3.56 -9.64 4.45
N ALA A 15 -2.26 -9.77 4.14
CA ALA A 15 -1.77 -9.83 2.76
C ALA A 15 -2.49 -10.90 1.94
N PHE A 16 -2.59 -12.12 2.46
CA PHE A 16 -3.26 -13.22 1.77
C PHE A 16 -4.74 -12.92 1.50
N LYS A 17 -5.43 -12.31 2.47
CA LYS A 17 -6.83 -11.91 2.32
C LYS A 17 -7.00 -10.83 1.26
N VAL A 18 -6.15 -9.80 1.28
CA VAL A 18 -6.19 -8.72 0.29
C VAL A 18 -5.92 -9.24 -1.11
N ILE A 19 -4.93 -10.13 -1.27
CA ILE A 19 -4.57 -10.68 -2.58
C ILE A 19 -5.68 -11.59 -3.10
N VAL A 20 -6.11 -12.59 -2.33
CA VAL A 20 -7.07 -13.61 -2.79
C VAL A 20 -8.46 -13.02 -2.95
N TYR A 21 -9.01 -12.42 -1.89
CA TYR A 21 -10.35 -11.83 -1.97
C TYR A 21 -10.39 -10.61 -2.88
N GLY A 22 -9.30 -9.84 -2.91
CA GLY A 22 -9.18 -8.72 -3.83
C GLY A 22 -9.19 -9.16 -5.29
N ALA A 23 -8.44 -10.19 -5.65
CA ALA A 23 -8.44 -10.76 -7.00
C ALA A 23 -9.82 -11.30 -7.39
N LEU A 24 -10.49 -12.04 -6.48
CA LEU A 24 -11.84 -12.57 -6.72
C LEU A 24 -12.87 -11.45 -6.91
N LEU A 25 -12.87 -10.44 -6.06
CA LEU A 25 -13.79 -9.29 -6.18
C LEU A 25 -13.49 -8.46 -7.41
N THR A 26 -12.23 -8.20 -7.72
CA THR A 26 -11.84 -7.51 -8.96
C THR A 26 -12.34 -8.25 -10.19
N GLY A 27 -12.13 -9.56 -10.24
CA GLY A 27 -12.63 -10.40 -11.34
C GLY A 27 -14.15 -10.39 -11.43
N PHE A 28 -14.84 -10.49 -10.31
CA PHE A 28 -16.31 -10.45 -10.23
C PHE A 28 -16.89 -9.11 -10.72
N PHE A 29 -16.36 -7.99 -10.26
CA PHE A 29 -16.80 -6.66 -10.70
C PHE A 29 -16.44 -6.41 -12.16
N THR A 30 -15.26 -6.84 -12.60
CA THR A 30 -14.90 -6.79 -14.03
C THR A 30 -15.90 -7.55 -14.86
N TRP A 31 -16.29 -8.76 -14.45
CA TRP A 31 -17.27 -9.57 -15.17
C TRP A 31 -18.65 -8.89 -15.27
N ILE A 32 -19.11 -8.19 -14.23
CA ILE A 32 -20.40 -7.47 -14.26
C ILE A 32 -20.36 -6.27 -15.20
N ILE A 33 -19.24 -5.53 -15.24
CA ILE A 33 -19.15 -4.24 -15.94
C ILE A 33 -18.58 -4.42 -17.36
N ALA A 34 -17.90 -5.53 -17.60
CA ALA A 34 -17.16 -5.79 -18.82
C ALA A 34 -18.04 -5.78 -20.06
N ARG A 35 -17.52 -5.15 -21.12
CA ARG A 35 -18.05 -5.25 -22.47
C ARG A 35 -17.77 -6.65 -23.04
N ASP A 36 -18.46 -7.00 -24.14
CA ASP A 36 -18.18 -8.22 -24.89
C ASP A 36 -16.78 -8.15 -25.56
N SER A 37 -15.75 -8.34 -24.78
CA SER A 37 -14.36 -8.37 -25.22
C SER A 37 -13.51 -9.27 -24.31
N TYR A 38 -12.33 -9.67 -24.78
CA TYR A 38 -11.41 -10.46 -23.96
C TYR A 38 -10.74 -9.59 -22.89
N HIS A 39 -11.13 -9.80 -21.63
CA HIS A 39 -10.53 -9.17 -20.47
C HIS A 39 -9.44 -10.07 -19.88
N ILE A 40 -8.32 -10.20 -20.58
CA ILE A 40 -7.20 -11.05 -20.16
C ILE A 40 -6.08 -10.16 -19.63
N GLY A 41 -5.74 -10.36 -18.37
CA GLY A 41 -4.55 -9.73 -17.82
C GLY A 41 -4.55 -9.59 -16.30
N ALA A 42 -3.38 -9.70 -15.71
CA ALA A 42 -3.15 -9.47 -14.29
C ALA A 42 -3.17 -7.96 -13.90
N SER A 43 -3.46 -7.08 -14.86
CA SER A 43 -3.41 -5.62 -14.65
C SER A 43 -4.41 -5.16 -13.58
N GLY A 44 -5.63 -5.72 -13.53
CA GLY A 44 -6.60 -5.42 -12.48
C GLY A 44 -6.06 -5.68 -11.07
N ILE A 45 -5.24 -6.74 -10.89
CA ILE A 45 -4.58 -7.03 -9.63
C ILE A 45 -3.50 -5.98 -9.32
N VAL A 46 -2.79 -5.49 -10.32
CA VAL A 46 -1.79 -4.41 -10.13
C VAL A 46 -2.48 -3.14 -9.64
N TYR A 47 -3.63 -2.77 -10.22
CA TYR A 47 -4.42 -1.62 -9.77
C TYR A 47 -5.01 -1.81 -8.38
N LEU A 48 -5.45 -3.02 -8.04
CA LEU A 48 -5.89 -3.38 -6.69
C LEU A 48 -4.78 -3.16 -5.66
N LEU A 49 -3.60 -3.72 -5.91
CA LEU A 49 -2.47 -3.62 -4.98
C LEU A 49 -1.97 -2.17 -4.88
N PHE A 50 -1.89 -1.46 -6.01
CA PHE A 50 -1.53 -0.06 -6.05
C PHE A 50 -2.48 0.80 -5.21
N SER A 51 -3.78 0.72 -5.49
CA SER A 51 -4.82 1.48 -4.78
C SER A 51 -4.82 1.14 -3.28
N PHE A 52 -4.73 -0.15 -2.93
CA PHE A 52 -4.65 -0.58 -1.54
C PHE A 52 -3.45 0.02 -0.80
N VAL A 53 -2.24 -0.09 -1.36
CA VAL A 53 -1.00 0.41 -0.73
C VAL A 53 -1.04 1.94 -0.61
N PHE A 54 -1.47 2.64 -1.67
CA PHE A 54 -1.52 4.09 -1.71
C PHE A 54 -2.51 4.66 -0.68
N PHE A 55 -3.78 4.24 -0.74
CA PHE A 55 -4.79 4.75 0.18
C PHE A 55 -4.59 4.28 1.61
N SER A 56 -4.11 3.06 1.82
CA SER A 56 -3.74 2.59 3.15
C SER A 56 -2.57 3.40 3.72
N GLY A 57 -1.60 3.79 2.89
CA GLY A 57 -0.51 4.69 3.28
C GLY A 57 -1.03 6.06 3.73
N ILE A 58 -1.97 6.65 2.98
CA ILE A 58 -2.60 7.94 3.33
C ILE A 58 -3.39 7.83 4.64
N LEU A 59 -4.29 6.84 4.74
CA LEU A 59 -5.15 6.65 5.91
C LEU A 59 -4.36 6.41 7.20
N ARG A 60 -3.19 5.80 7.10
CA ARG A 60 -2.30 5.49 8.22
C ARG A 60 -1.20 6.53 8.42
N LYS A 61 -1.13 7.56 7.56
CA LYS A 61 -0.05 8.56 7.54
C LYS A 61 1.35 7.94 7.44
N HIS A 62 1.46 6.85 6.67
CA HIS A 62 2.70 6.09 6.50
C HIS A 62 3.41 6.52 5.22
N TYR A 63 4.28 7.51 5.33
CA TYR A 63 4.95 8.16 4.20
C TYR A 63 5.73 7.21 3.27
N ARG A 64 6.32 6.14 3.81
CA ARG A 64 7.06 5.16 2.99
C ARG A 64 6.16 4.44 1.99
N LEU A 65 4.91 4.13 2.37
CA LEU A 65 3.95 3.49 1.48
C LEU A 65 3.43 4.45 0.41
N ILE A 66 3.22 5.72 0.78
CA ILE A 66 2.84 6.77 -0.17
C ILE A 66 3.96 6.98 -1.18
N ALA A 67 5.20 7.13 -0.71
CA ALA A 67 6.37 7.31 -1.57
C ALA A 67 6.56 6.12 -2.52
N LEU A 68 6.42 4.88 -2.03
CA LEU A 68 6.49 3.68 -2.86
C LEU A 68 5.45 3.69 -3.97
N SER A 69 4.20 4.04 -3.64
CA SER A 69 3.10 4.09 -4.61
C SER A 69 3.32 5.19 -5.65
N LEU A 70 3.83 6.36 -5.23
CA LEU A 70 4.18 7.45 -6.16
C LEU A 70 5.33 7.06 -7.09
N ILE A 71 6.33 6.34 -6.59
CA ILE A 71 7.41 5.80 -7.43
C ILE A 71 6.85 4.84 -8.48
N VAL A 72 5.91 3.97 -8.11
CA VAL A 72 5.26 3.06 -9.06
C VAL A 72 4.49 3.84 -10.12
N ILE A 73 3.74 4.88 -9.75
CA ILE A 73 3.07 5.77 -10.70
C ILE A 73 4.07 6.42 -11.64
N PHE A 74 5.16 6.95 -11.11
CA PHE A 74 6.19 7.64 -11.89
C PHE A 74 6.87 6.70 -12.89
N LEU A 75 7.23 5.49 -12.46
CA LEU A 75 7.88 4.50 -13.32
C LEU A 75 6.97 3.96 -14.43
N TYR A 76 5.70 3.80 -14.14
CA TYR A 76 4.71 3.26 -15.07
C TYR A 76 3.83 4.35 -15.72
N GLY A 77 4.14 5.62 -15.53
CA GLY A 77 3.69 6.89 -16.12
C GLY A 77 2.23 7.02 -16.54
N SER A 78 1.76 6.12 -17.35
CA SER A 78 0.39 6.10 -17.90
C SER A 78 -0.61 5.35 -17.02
N MET A 79 -0.18 4.70 -15.95
CA MET A 79 -1.03 3.80 -15.17
C MET A 79 -2.32 4.46 -14.63
N ILE A 80 -2.26 5.73 -14.22
CA ILE A 80 -3.44 6.47 -13.73
C ILE A 80 -4.49 6.64 -14.83
N TRP A 81 -4.05 6.94 -16.03
CA TRP A 81 -4.95 7.22 -17.16
C TRP A 81 -5.71 5.99 -17.64
N TYR A 82 -5.12 4.81 -17.52
CA TYR A 82 -5.73 3.55 -17.96
C TYR A 82 -6.87 3.04 -17.04
N VAL A 83 -7.17 3.74 -15.96
CA VAL A 83 -8.42 3.53 -15.18
C VAL A 83 -9.64 4.09 -15.95
N LEU A 84 -9.40 5.02 -16.88
CA LEU A 84 -10.43 5.65 -17.70
C LEU A 84 -10.48 5.00 -19.10
N PRO A 85 -11.62 5.06 -19.81
CA PRO A 85 -11.78 4.50 -21.14
C PRO A 85 -11.13 5.38 -22.23
N ILE A 86 -9.78 5.51 -22.19
CA ILE A 86 -9.03 6.39 -23.09
C ILE A 86 -8.54 5.66 -24.33
N GLU A 87 -8.22 4.37 -24.24
CA GLU A 87 -7.73 3.56 -25.34
C GLU A 87 -8.69 2.43 -25.71
N GLU A 88 -8.96 2.31 -27.02
CA GLU A 88 -9.72 1.19 -27.57
C GLU A 88 -8.92 -0.10 -27.46
N GLY A 89 -9.55 -1.17 -26.97
CA GLY A 89 -8.92 -2.49 -26.80
C GLY A 89 -8.29 -2.73 -25.42
N MET A 90 -8.25 -1.73 -24.54
CA MET A 90 -7.78 -1.90 -23.16
C MET A 90 -8.96 -2.17 -22.22
N SER A 91 -8.78 -3.11 -21.29
CA SER A 91 -9.77 -3.43 -20.25
C SER A 91 -9.72 -2.43 -19.11
N TRP A 92 -10.22 -1.20 -19.36
CA TRP A 92 -10.33 -0.18 -18.33
C TRP A 92 -11.27 -0.60 -17.19
N GLU A 93 -12.26 -1.47 -17.50
CA GLU A 93 -13.20 -2.04 -16.54
C GLU A 93 -12.48 -2.87 -15.47
N GLY A 94 -11.47 -3.66 -15.87
CA GLY A 94 -10.62 -4.41 -14.96
C GLY A 94 -9.75 -3.51 -14.08
N HIS A 95 -9.23 -2.43 -14.66
CA HIS A 95 -8.43 -1.45 -13.94
C HIS A 95 -9.26 -0.69 -12.91
N LEU A 96 -10.44 -0.19 -13.32
CA LEU A 96 -11.38 0.50 -12.43
C LEU A 96 -11.85 -0.42 -11.30
N SER A 97 -12.23 -1.66 -11.63
CA SER A 97 -12.64 -2.65 -10.63
C SER A 97 -11.54 -2.90 -9.61
N GLY A 98 -10.31 -3.15 -10.05
CA GLY A 98 -9.15 -3.32 -9.17
C GLY A 98 -8.91 -2.10 -8.31
N PHE A 99 -8.95 -0.90 -8.89
CA PHE A 99 -8.75 0.34 -8.15
C PHE A 99 -9.80 0.55 -7.04
N LEU A 100 -11.08 0.33 -7.33
CA LEU A 100 -12.16 0.48 -6.35
C LEU A 100 -12.09 -0.58 -5.25
N VAL A 101 -11.80 -1.84 -5.59
CA VAL A 101 -11.62 -2.91 -4.61
C VAL A 101 -10.42 -2.63 -3.69
N GLY A 102 -9.31 -2.14 -4.24
CA GLY A 102 -8.14 -1.74 -3.44
C GLY A 102 -8.45 -0.61 -2.46
N LEU A 103 -9.16 0.42 -2.91
CA LEU A 103 -9.64 1.50 -2.05
C LEU A 103 -10.57 0.98 -0.94
N PHE A 104 -11.51 0.12 -1.30
CA PHE A 104 -12.43 -0.50 -0.32
C PHE A 104 -11.64 -1.26 0.75
N PHE A 105 -10.68 -2.09 0.38
CA PHE A 105 -9.86 -2.81 1.34
C PHE A 105 -8.95 -1.90 2.17
N ALA A 106 -8.44 -0.80 1.62
CA ALA A 106 -7.66 0.17 2.37
C ALA A 106 -8.49 0.78 3.52
N VAL A 107 -9.76 1.12 3.25
CA VAL A 107 -10.69 1.63 4.26
C VAL A 107 -11.11 0.53 5.24
N PHE A 108 -11.45 -0.66 4.74
CA PHE A 108 -11.93 -1.78 5.56
C PHE A 108 -10.86 -2.27 6.55
N TYR A 109 -9.61 -2.37 6.10
CA TYR A 109 -8.49 -2.82 6.93
C TYR A 109 -7.69 -1.68 7.56
N LYS A 110 -8.19 -0.44 7.59
CA LYS A 110 -7.46 0.74 8.11
C LYS A 110 -6.87 0.55 9.51
N ASN A 111 -7.53 -0.24 10.36
CA ASN A 111 -7.13 -0.51 11.74
C ASN A 111 -6.36 -1.83 11.90
N ARG A 112 -6.02 -2.54 10.81
CA ARG A 112 -5.30 -3.81 10.85
C ARG A 112 -4.05 -3.75 9.99
N GLY A 113 -2.99 -4.44 10.38
CA GLY A 113 -1.69 -4.45 9.72
C GLY A 113 -0.69 -3.54 10.43
N ILE A 114 0.02 -2.68 9.73
CA ILE A 114 1.12 -1.89 10.29
C ILE A 114 0.65 -1.09 11.50
N VAL A 115 1.16 -1.47 12.66
CA VAL A 115 1.11 -0.64 13.86
C VAL A 115 2.23 0.39 13.67
N LYS A 116 1.89 1.67 13.72
CA LYS A 116 2.89 2.72 13.79
C LYS A 116 3.60 2.54 15.13
N GLU A 117 4.82 2.03 15.13
CA GLU A 117 5.69 2.16 16.28
C GLU A 117 5.97 3.66 16.41
N GLU A 118 5.22 4.33 17.24
CA GLU A 118 5.66 5.62 17.78
C GLU A 118 6.87 5.31 18.65
N PHE A 119 8.05 5.60 18.14
CA PHE A 119 9.23 5.75 18.99
C PHE A 119 8.93 6.91 19.92
N GLN A 120 8.32 6.62 21.06
CA GLN A 120 8.29 7.51 22.18
C GLN A 120 9.67 7.42 22.83
N PHE A 121 10.58 8.27 22.39
CA PHE A 121 11.71 8.60 23.25
C PHE A 121 11.11 9.26 24.49
N SER A 122 11.09 8.54 25.60
CA SER A 122 10.75 9.18 26.86
C SER A 122 11.84 10.21 27.14
N ALA A 123 11.45 11.42 27.49
CA ALA A 123 12.42 12.48 27.82
C ALA A 123 13.43 12.00 28.89
N SER A 124 12.99 11.06 29.75
CA SER A 124 13.86 10.44 30.77
C SER A 124 14.97 9.55 30.19
N GLU A 125 14.77 8.91 29.02
CA GLU A 125 15.82 8.13 28.37
C GLU A 125 16.87 9.01 27.70
N ILE A 126 16.46 10.17 27.18
CA ILE A 126 17.39 11.12 26.57
C ILE A 126 18.25 11.76 27.67
N ASP A 127 17.66 12.10 28.82
CA ASP A 127 18.36 12.70 29.95
C ASP A 127 19.45 11.78 30.54
N THR A 128 19.35 10.46 30.37
CA THR A 128 20.39 9.50 30.81
C THR A 128 21.66 9.53 29.95
N PHE A 129 21.59 10.08 28.73
CA PHE A 129 22.75 10.19 27.84
C PHE A 129 23.53 11.51 28.01
N PHE A 130 23.04 12.43 28.85
CA PHE A 130 23.69 13.71 29.08
C PHE A 130 23.93 13.92 30.58
N ASP A 131 25.09 14.50 30.91
CA ASP A 131 25.38 14.95 32.28
C ASP A 131 24.65 16.26 32.61
N GLU A 132 24.77 16.71 33.86
CA GLU A 132 24.17 17.98 34.33
C GLU A 132 24.70 19.20 33.58
N ASP A 133 25.86 19.08 32.92
CA ASP A 133 26.50 20.11 32.11
C ASP A 133 26.12 20.00 30.62
N GLY A 134 25.30 18.99 30.24
CA GLY A 134 24.83 18.78 28.88
C GLY A 134 25.82 18.06 27.95
N ASN A 135 26.86 17.41 28.50
CA ASN A 135 27.80 16.61 27.73
C ASN A 135 27.28 15.18 27.58
N PHE A 136 27.54 14.54 26.42
CA PHE A 136 27.15 13.16 26.15
C PHE A 136 27.96 12.18 27.02
N ILE A 137 27.23 11.32 27.74
CA ILE A 137 27.83 10.26 28.57
C ILE A 137 27.80 8.96 27.77
N GLU A 138 28.95 8.44 27.38
CA GLU A 138 29.07 7.12 26.76
C GLU A 138 28.92 6.04 27.84
N ASN A 139 27.81 5.31 27.86
CA ASN A 139 27.63 4.16 28.74
C ASN A 139 28.56 3.02 28.32
N THR A 140 29.68 2.88 29.00
CA THR A 140 30.66 1.80 28.81
C THR A 140 30.30 0.53 29.59
N ASP A 141 29.04 0.23 29.84
CA ASP A 141 28.60 -1.00 30.50
C ASP A 141 28.32 -2.11 29.49
N GLU A 142 29.32 -2.51 28.72
CA GLU A 142 29.41 -3.83 28.10
C GLU A 142 30.77 -4.45 28.43
N SER A 143 30.82 -5.14 29.56
CA SER A 143 31.87 -6.12 29.84
C SER A 143 31.25 -7.37 30.42
#